data_5b5e0169177e69ee856cd311bd803c2c
#
_entry.id   5b5e0169177e69ee856cd311bd803c2c
#
_cell.length_a   1.000
_cell.length_b   1.000
_cell.length_c   1.000
_cell.angle_alpha   90.00
_cell.angle_beta   90.00
_cell.angle_gamma   90.00
#
_symmetry.space_group_name_H-M   'P 1'
#
loop_
_entity.id
_entity.type
_entity.pdbx_description
1 polymer ?
#
loop_
_entity_poly.entity_id
_entity_poly.type
_entity_poly.pdbx_seq_one_letter_code
_entity_poly.pdbx_strand_id
1 'polypeptide(L)'
;MSDILPLVDLPMIDHSIIKVIGVGGGGGNAVNHMYNQGFRDVSFVVCNTDNQALRHSPVPLKIQLGEGLGAGGIPEVAREAAESSIENIKEVLKDNTKMIFITAGMGGGTGTGASPVVARVAQELGILTVGIVTIPFAFEGNQKIRQAMKGVLALSEHVDALLVINNEKLREIFPDLTLSNAFAKADDVLTNAAKGIAEIITVPGYINTDFADVYSILHKGNVAIMNTGYASGENRITKAIEDALNSPLLKTSDVRGASKVLLNLYCSTEHQIKMEEVQQINDFMASVGEDVQVIWGASFDDELGEQVKITLIATGYDVSDIPGMAKTKESKEKTVKKPIRTVSLDGEEIIEETPEPVAVSDDQEKDRLEKSIEAYYAADKEPEKDTPAAAVDSISSLLAARQHISQKNLDVKTQQPVSQEESQEEIVTVDLEDLDNEEIIKKAEETPAWKRRFGLKQR
;
A
#
# COMPACT_ATOMS: atom_id res chain seq x y z
N MET A 1 -50.56 0.65 -28.36
CA MET A 1 -49.63 -0.36 -27.87
C MET A 1 -48.25 0.06 -28.28
N SER A 2 -47.54 0.65 -27.38
CA SER A 2 -46.17 1.10 -27.62
C SER A 2 -45.22 -0.03 -27.21
N ASP A 3 -44.62 -0.67 -28.22
CA ASP A 3 -43.60 -1.67 -28.05
C ASP A 3 -42.37 -1.00 -27.35
N ILE A 4 -42.27 -1.22 -26.06
CA ILE A 4 -41.04 -0.92 -25.30
C ILE A 4 -40.06 -2.03 -25.69
N LEU A 5 -39.10 -1.72 -26.56
CA LEU A 5 -37.98 -2.59 -26.81
C LEU A 5 -37.25 -2.84 -25.47
N PRO A 6 -36.91 -4.10 -25.15
CA PRO A 6 -36.12 -4.38 -23.96
C PRO A 6 -34.79 -3.63 -24.09
N LEU A 7 -34.41 -2.88 -23.03
CA LEU A 7 -33.07 -2.36 -22.92
C LEU A 7 -32.11 -3.57 -23.01
N VAL A 8 -31.41 -3.67 -24.12
CA VAL A 8 -30.29 -4.60 -24.24
C VAL A 8 -29.22 -4.04 -23.29
N ASP A 9 -28.94 -4.75 -22.20
CA ASP A 9 -27.75 -4.54 -21.40
C ASP A 9 -26.55 -4.73 -22.32
N LEU A 10 -26.10 -3.63 -22.92
CA LEU A 10 -24.81 -3.61 -23.60
C LEU A 10 -23.76 -3.85 -22.50
N PRO A 11 -22.83 -4.80 -22.70
CA PRO A 11 -21.73 -4.96 -21.78
C PRO A 11 -21.06 -3.59 -21.63
N MET A 12 -20.96 -3.10 -20.39
CA MET A 12 -20.25 -1.87 -20.09
C MET A 12 -18.82 -2.08 -20.56
N ILE A 13 -18.46 -1.45 -21.69
CA ILE A 13 -17.07 -1.45 -22.14
C ILE A 13 -16.30 -0.66 -21.10
N ASP A 14 -15.47 -1.35 -20.36
CA ASP A 14 -14.59 -0.76 -19.37
C ASP A 14 -13.50 0.03 -20.10
N HIS A 15 -13.59 1.34 -20.07
CA HIS A 15 -12.65 2.24 -20.73
C HIS A 15 -11.42 2.55 -19.88
N SER A 16 -11.33 2.03 -18.66
CA SER A 16 -10.20 2.28 -17.78
C SER A 16 -8.91 1.65 -18.34
N ILE A 17 -7.87 2.46 -18.41
CA ILE A 17 -6.52 2.01 -18.79
C ILE A 17 -5.77 1.39 -17.61
N ILE A 18 -6.31 1.52 -16.38
CA ILE A 18 -5.72 1.04 -15.13
C ILE A 18 -6.57 -0.09 -14.57
N LYS A 19 -5.95 -1.23 -14.25
CA LYS A 19 -6.61 -2.32 -13.53
C LYS A 19 -5.95 -2.57 -12.18
N VAL A 20 -6.76 -2.91 -11.18
CA VAL A 20 -6.29 -3.36 -9.87
C VAL A 20 -6.67 -4.82 -9.68
N ILE A 21 -5.68 -5.68 -9.56
CA ILE A 21 -5.86 -7.13 -9.44
C ILE A 21 -5.51 -7.59 -8.03
N GLY A 22 -6.50 -8.08 -7.30
CA GLY A 22 -6.32 -8.68 -5.98
C GLY A 22 -6.05 -10.18 -6.09
N VAL A 23 -4.86 -10.62 -5.71
CA VAL A 23 -4.45 -12.03 -5.78
C VAL A 23 -4.51 -12.69 -4.41
N GLY A 24 -5.28 -13.75 -4.30
CA GLY A 24 -5.50 -14.51 -3.07
C GLY A 24 -6.41 -13.80 -2.06
N GLY A 25 -6.45 -14.31 -0.82
CA GLY A 25 -7.35 -13.78 0.21
C GLY A 25 -7.04 -12.34 0.59
N GLY A 26 -5.80 -12.02 0.97
CA GLY A 26 -5.40 -10.67 1.38
C GLY A 26 -5.56 -9.65 0.24
N GLY A 27 -5.06 -9.97 -0.97
CA GLY A 27 -5.22 -9.08 -2.13
C GLY A 27 -6.70 -8.90 -2.52
N GLY A 28 -7.49 -9.97 -2.46
CA GLY A 28 -8.94 -9.92 -2.70
C GLY A 28 -9.66 -9.02 -1.70
N ASN A 29 -9.30 -9.07 -0.41
CA ASN A 29 -9.88 -8.21 0.62
C ASN A 29 -9.55 -6.74 0.36
N ALA A 30 -8.31 -6.42 0.04
CA ALA A 30 -7.90 -5.06 -0.29
C ALA A 30 -8.67 -4.52 -1.51
N VAL A 31 -8.82 -5.32 -2.57
CA VAL A 31 -9.59 -4.91 -3.76
C VAL A 31 -11.09 -4.78 -3.45
N ASN A 32 -11.66 -5.66 -2.64
CA ASN A 32 -13.05 -5.52 -2.17
C ASN A 32 -13.24 -4.20 -1.39
N HIS A 33 -12.26 -3.84 -0.56
CA HIS A 33 -12.27 -2.59 0.18
C HIS A 33 -12.23 -1.38 -0.74
N MET A 34 -11.31 -1.36 -1.72
CA MET A 34 -11.20 -0.31 -2.75
C MET A 34 -12.50 -0.15 -3.55
N TYR A 35 -13.08 -1.28 -3.96
CA TYR A 35 -14.35 -1.30 -4.71
C TYR A 35 -15.51 -0.71 -3.91
N ASN A 36 -15.61 -1.06 -2.63
CA ASN A 36 -16.66 -0.53 -1.74
C ASN A 36 -16.49 0.96 -1.43
N GLN A 37 -15.26 1.49 -1.46
CA GLN A 37 -15.00 2.93 -1.32
C GLN A 37 -15.36 3.74 -2.57
N GLY A 38 -15.78 3.09 -3.67
CA GLY A 38 -16.19 3.77 -4.90
C GLY A 38 -15.04 4.46 -5.64
N PHE A 39 -13.84 3.91 -5.54
CA PHE A 39 -12.68 4.39 -6.28
C PHE A 39 -12.94 4.35 -7.78
N ARG A 40 -12.83 5.52 -8.46
CA ARG A 40 -13.23 5.73 -9.86
C ARG A 40 -12.06 5.58 -10.81
N ASP A 41 -12.38 5.45 -12.10
CA ASP A 41 -11.43 5.45 -13.22
C ASP A 41 -10.42 4.30 -13.22
N VAL A 42 -10.72 3.23 -12.46
CA VAL A 42 -9.98 1.98 -12.46
C VAL A 42 -10.93 0.78 -12.53
N SER A 43 -10.46 -0.29 -13.14
CA SER A 43 -11.16 -1.57 -13.17
C SER A 43 -10.64 -2.49 -12.09
N PHE A 44 -11.53 -3.20 -11.41
CA PHE A 44 -11.16 -4.13 -10.36
C PHE A 44 -11.32 -5.58 -10.80
N VAL A 45 -10.33 -6.40 -10.42
CA VAL A 45 -10.31 -7.84 -10.69
C VAL A 45 -9.91 -8.57 -9.41
N VAL A 46 -10.58 -9.66 -9.08
CA VAL A 46 -10.15 -10.56 -8.02
C VAL A 46 -9.75 -11.92 -8.61
N CYS A 47 -8.60 -12.42 -8.16
CA CYS A 47 -7.99 -13.63 -8.66
C CYS A 47 -7.69 -14.56 -7.46
N ASN A 48 -8.25 -15.78 -7.44
CA ASN A 48 -8.06 -16.70 -6.32
C ASN A 48 -8.13 -18.16 -6.75
N THR A 49 -7.44 -19.02 -6.00
CA THR A 49 -7.60 -20.48 -6.08
C THR A 49 -8.82 -20.99 -5.30
N ASP A 50 -9.42 -20.17 -4.45
CA ASP A 50 -10.62 -20.48 -3.67
C ASP A 50 -11.87 -19.86 -4.30
N ASN A 51 -12.73 -20.72 -4.85
CA ASN A 51 -13.99 -20.31 -5.48
C ASN A 51 -14.97 -19.69 -4.46
N GLN A 52 -14.96 -20.12 -3.20
CA GLN A 52 -15.83 -19.56 -2.18
C GLN A 52 -15.50 -18.09 -1.92
N ALA A 53 -14.22 -17.77 -1.81
CA ALA A 53 -13.75 -16.38 -1.65
C ALA A 53 -14.16 -15.52 -2.86
N LEU A 54 -14.05 -16.04 -4.08
CA LEU A 54 -14.48 -15.33 -5.30
C LEU A 54 -15.98 -15.05 -5.31
N ARG A 55 -16.81 -16.00 -4.88
CA ARG A 55 -18.28 -15.83 -4.84
C ARG A 55 -18.72 -14.72 -3.88
N HIS A 56 -18.03 -14.55 -2.76
CA HIS A 56 -18.35 -13.54 -1.75
C HIS A 56 -17.85 -12.13 -2.11
N SER A 57 -16.96 -12.02 -3.08
CA SER A 57 -16.45 -10.72 -3.53
C SER A 57 -17.53 -9.92 -4.27
N PRO A 58 -17.69 -8.61 -3.97
CA PRO A 58 -18.59 -7.72 -4.70
C PRO A 58 -18.04 -7.33 -6.08
N VAL A 59 -16.75 -7.58 -6.34
CA VAL A 59 -16.07 -7.22 -7.60
C VAL A 59 -16.62 -8.08 -8.75
N PRO A 60 -17.03 -7.47 -9.88
CA PRO A 60 -17.65 -8.20 -10.96
C PRO A 60 -16.69 -9.10 -11.74
N LEU A 61 -15.45 -8.63 -11.98
CA LEU A 61 -14.45 -9.39 -12.72
C LEU A 61 -13.69 -10.34 -11.77
N LYS A 62 -13.80 -11.64 -12.08
CA LYS A 62 -13.25 -12.70 -11.22
C LYS A 62 -12.49 -13.70 -12.05
N ILE A 63 -11.25 -14.02 -11.62
CA ILE A 63 -10.43 -15.06 -12.23
C ILE A 63 -10.26 -16.19 -11.23
N GLN A 64 -10.85 -17.34 -11.54
CA GLN A 64 -10.60 -18.56 -10.77
C GLN A 64 -9.31 -19.21 -11.28
N LEU A 65 -8.42 -19.53 -10.37
CA LEU A 65 -7.18 -20.25 -10.65
C LEU A 65 -7.34 -21.73 -10.32
N GLY A 66 -7.10 -22.58 -11.29
CA GLY A 66 -7.24 -24.02 -11.15
C GLY A 66 -8.68 -24.46 -10.81
N GLU A 67 -8.80 -25.50 -9.99
CA GLU A 67 -10.09 -26.16 -9.69
C GLU A 67 -10.98 -25.44 -8.65
N GLY A 68 -10.48 -24.38 -8.00
CA GLY A 68 -11.24 -23.60 -7.03
C GLY A 68 -11.27 -24.14 -5.60
N LEU A 69 -10.42 -25.11 -5.28
CA LEU A 69 -10.35 -25.78 -3.96
C LEU A 69 -9.40 -25.08 -2.96
N GLY A 70 -8.76 -24.00 -3.37
CA GLY A 70 -7.74 -23.31 -2.58
C GLY A 70 -6.33 -23.93 -2.75
N ALA A 71 -5.31 -23.22 -2.25
CA ALA A 71 -3.90 -23.68 -2.33
C ALA A 71 -3.38 -24.30 -1.03
N GLY A 72 -4.18 -24.43 0.02
CA GLY A 72 -3.79 -25.03 1.29
C GLY A 72 -2.58 -24.37 1.98
N GLY A 73 -2.30 -23.09 1.69
CA GLY A 73 -1.12 -22.38 2.21
C GLY A 73 0.18 -22.69 1.46
N ILE A 74 0.15 -23.44 0.36
CA ILE A 74 1.32 -23.89 -0.40
C ILE A 74 1.45 -23.05 -1.67
N PRO A 75 2.52 -22.21 -1.83
CA PRO A 75 2.69 -21.33 -2.99
C PRO A 75 2.87 -22.10 -4.31
N GLU A 76 3.52 -23.24 -4.29
CA GLU A 76 3.78 -24.06 -5.48
C GLU A 76 2.46 -24.50 -6.12
N VAL A 77 1.49 -24.96 -5.31
CA VAL A 77 0.13 -25.32 -5.78
C VAL A 77 -0.57 -24.12 -6.42
N ALA A 78 -0.46 -22.94 -5.81
CA ALA A 78 -1.06 -21.73 -6.37
C ALA A 78 -0.37 -21.28 -7.66
N ARG A 79 0.94 -21.43 -7.75
CA ARG A 79 1.70 -21.15 -8.97
C ARG A 79 1.26 -22.05 -10.11
N GLU A 80 1.18 -23.36 -9.90
CA GLU A 80 0.71 -24.33 -10.90
C GLU A 80 -0.75 -24.03 -11.33
N ALA A 81 -1.62 -23.68 -10.39
CA ALA A 81 -2.99 -23.26 -10.67
C ALA A 81 -3.04 -21.99 -11.52
N ALA A 82 -2.17 -21.01 -11.27
CA ALA A 82 -2.06 -19.79 -12.06
C ALA A 82 -1.48 -20.07 -13.45
N GLU A 83 -0.45 -20.92 -13.56
CA GLU A 83 0.11 -21.35 -14.86
C GLU A 83 -0.93 -22.03 -15.75
N SER A 84 -1.79 -22.89 -15.16
CA SER A 84 -2.89 -23.54 -15.90
C SER A 84 -3.98 -22.56 -16.34
N SER A 85 -4.02 -21.36 -15.76
CA SER A 85 -5.05 -20.34 -15.99
C SER A 85 -4.55 -19.12 -16.78
N ILE A 86 -3.37 -19.21 -17.42
CA ILE A 86 -2.71 -18.08 -18.12
C ILE A 86 -3.63 -17.45 -19.16
N GLU A 87 -4.36 -18.24 -19.94
CA GLU A 87 -5.23 -17.70 -20.99
C GLU A 87 -6.37 -16.85 -20.42
N ASN A 88 -6.95 -17.27 -19.29
CA ASN A 88 -7.97 -16.48 -18.59
C ASN A 88 -7.40 -15.14 -18.06
N ILE A 89 -6.17 -15.17 -17.56
CA ILE A 89 -5.47 -13.96 -17.09
C ILE A 89 -5.21 -13.04 -18.30
N LYS A 90 -4.72 -13.56 -19.41
CA LYS A 90 -4.48 -12.78 -20.63
C LYS A 90 -5.75 -12.17 -21.20
N GLU A 91 -6.86 -12.90 -21.18
CA GLU A 91 -8.16 -12.39 -21.67
C GLU A 91 -8.58 -11.14 -20.92
N VAL A 92 -8.47 -11.16 -19.61
CA VAL A 92 -8.82 -10.01 -18.74
C VAL A 92 -7.85 -8.83 -18.93
N LEU A 93 -6.58 -9.10 -19.27
CA LEU A 93 -5.55 -8.06 -19.41
C LEU A 93 -5.47 -7.42 -20.79
N LYS A 94 -5.92 -8.11 -21.84
CA LYS A 94 -5.82 -7.62 -23.24
C LYS A 94 -6.70 -6.43 -23.56
N ASP A 95 -7.71 -6.13 -22.74
CA ASP A 95 -8.68 -5.08 -22.98
C ASP A 95 -8.15 -3.70 -22.55
N ASN A 96 -7.59 -2.96 -23.51
CA ASN A 96 -7.10 -1.56 -23.36
C ASN A 96 -6.24 -1.24 -22.12
N THR A 97 -5.77 -2.26 -21.41
CA THR A 97 -5.00 -2.10 -20.16
C THR A 97 -3.60 -1.59 -20.47
N LYS A 98 -3.20 -0.48 -19.86
CA LYS A 98 -1.85 0.10 -19.95
C LYS A 98 -1.06 -0.07 -18.66
N MET A 99 -1.75 -0.18 -17.53
CA MET A 99 -1.15 -0.32 -16.21
C MET A 99 -1.96 -1.28 -15.36
N ILE A 100 -1.26 -2.08 -14.57
CA ILE A 100 -1.89 -2.90 -13.54
C ILE A 100 -1.23 -2.70 -12.19
N PHE A 101 -2.06 -2.69 -11.15
CA PHE A 101 -1.65 -2.89 -9.77
C PHE A 101 -1.94 -4.33 -9.38
N ILE A 102 -0.92 -5.05 -8.93
CA ILE A 102 -1.08 -6.39 -8.37
C ILE A 102 -0.99 -6.27 -6.85
N THR A 103 -2.11 -6.46 -6.15
CA THR A 103 -2.13 -6.46 -4.69
C THR A 103 -2.23 -7.87 -4.16
N ALA A 104 -1.35 -8.20 -3.20
CA ALA A 104 -1.32 -9.52 -2.57
C ALA A 104 -0.82 -9.46 -1.13
N GLY A 105 -1.45 -10.24 -0.23
CA GLY A 105 -0.86 -10.57 1.05
C GLY A 105 0.12 -11.73 0.88
N MET A 106 1.40 -11.46 1.13
CA MET A 106 2.45 -12.47 1.05
C MET A 106 2.44 -13.40 2.28
N GLY A 107 2.99 -14.60 2.14
CA GLY A 107 3.06 -15.61 3.22
C GLY A 107 1.93 -16.63 3.22
N GLY A 108 0.88 -16.42 2.42
CA GLY A 108 -0.14 -17.43 2.11
C GLY A 108 0.20 -18.22 0.83
N GLY A 109 -0.65 -19.18 0.46
CA GLY A 109 -0.46 -19.96 -0.78
C GLY A 109 -0.69 -19.11 -2.02
N THR A 110 -1.93 -18.64 -2.21
CA THR A 110 -2.38 -18.00 -3.45
C THR A 110 -1.65 -16.68 -3.72
N GLY A 111 -1.63 -15.75 -2.75
CA GLY A 111 -0.97 -14.45 -2.93
C GLY A 111 0.50 -14.60 -3.26
N THR A 112 1.21 -15.51 -2.57
CA THR A 112 2.65 -15.73 -2.74
C THR A 112 2.99 -16.43 -4.05
N GLY A 113 2.22 -17.46 -4.43
CA GLY A 113 2.54 -18.29 -5.58
C GLY A 113 1.98 -17.78 -6.89
N ALA A 114 0.77 -17.20 -6.91
CA ALA A 114 0.10 -16.78 -8.12
C ALA A 114 0.45 -15.36 -8.57
N SER A 115 0.78 -14.43 -7.65
CA SER A 115 1.06 -13.04 -8.02
C SER A 115 2.27 -12.89 -8.97
N PRO A 116 3.39 -13.66 -8.82
CA PRO A 116 4.49 -13.59 -9.80
C PRO A 116 4.06 -14.06 -11.19
N VAL A 117 3.17 -15.06 -11.29
CA VAL A 117 2.66 -15.53 -12.58
C VAL A 117 1.79 -14.47 -13.25
N VAL A 118 0.90 -13.83 -12.51
CA VAL A 118 0.08 -12.71 -13.02
C VAL A 118 0.96 -11.56 -13.48
N ALA A 119 1.99 -11.22 -12.70
CA ALA A 119 2.96 -10.17 -13.06
C ALA A 119 3.72 -10.49 -14.35
N ARG A 120 4.21 -11.71 -14.48
CA ARG A 120 4.90 -12.18 -15.68
C ARG A 120 4.01 -12.07 -16.92
N VAL A 121 2.75 -12.50 -16.84
CA VAL A 121 1.79 -12.40 -17.95
C VAL A 121 1.57 -10.94 -18.35
N ALA A 122 1.46 -10.03 -17.39
CA ALA A 122 1.32 -8.61 -17.66
C ALA A 122 2.57 -8.00 -18.31
N GLN A 123 3.75 -8.37 -17.83
CA GLN A 123 5.04 -7.98 -18.38
C GLN A 123 5.20 -8.46 -19.84
N GLU A 124 4.82 -9.72 -20.14
CA GLU A 124 4.81 -10.27 -21.50
C GLU A 124 3.89 -9.50 -22.45
N LEU A 125 2.80 -8.92 -21.93
CA LEU A 125 1.87 -8.08 -22.69
C LEU A 125 2.33 -6.62 -22.82
N GLY A 126 3.48 -6.25 -22.21
CA GLY A 126 4.01 -4.88 -22.23
C GLY A 126 3.22 -3.89 -21.38
N ILE A 127 2.51 -4.36 -20.36
CA ILE A 127 1.70 -3.56 -19.47
C ILE A 127 2.57 -3.11 -18.27
N LEU A 128 2.52 -1.81 -17.92
CA LEU A 128 3.21 -1.29 -16.74
C LEU A 128 2.67 -2.00 -15.49
N THR A 129 3.53 -2.74 -14.81
CA THR A 129 3.15 -3.62 -13.71
C THR A 129 3.70 -3.13 -12.38
N VAL A 130 2.82 -2.80 -11.45
CA VAL A 130 3.19 -2.35 -10.10
C VAL A 130 2.68 -3.36 -9.07
N GLY A 131 3.60 -3.93 -8.30
CA GLY A 131 3.28 -4.78 -7.16
C GLY A 131 3.07 -3.95 -5.90
N ILE A 132 1.97 -4.16 -5.17
CA ILE A 132 1.73 -3.56 -3.85
C ILE A 132 1.39 -4.69 -2.90
N VAL A 133 2.34 -5.09 -2.06
CA VAL A 133 2.24 -6.31 -1.27
C VAL A 133 2.50 -6.08 0.20
N THR A 134 1.88 -6.91 1.05
CA THR A 134 2.08 -6.87 2.49
C THR A 134 2.89 -8.07 2.97
N ILE A 135 3.79 -7.83 3.93
CA ILE A 135 4.48 -8.88 4.70
C ILE A 135 3.68 -9.13 5.98
N PRO A 136 3.48 -10.41 6.37
CA PRO A 136 2.68 -10.79 7.53
C PRO A 136 3.14 -10.15 8.83
N PHE A 137 2.24 -10.06 9.80
CA PHE A 137 2.59 -9.74 11.18
C PHE A 137 3.50 -10.82 11.79
N ALA A 138 4.33 -10.45 12.78
CA ALA A 138 5.24 -11.37 13.46
C ALA A 138 4.49 -12.54 14.15
N PHE A 139 3.30 -12.29 14.69
CA PHE A 139 2.48 -13.31 15.34
C PHE A 139 1.94 -14.38 14.39
N GLU A 140 1.94 -14.13 13.07
CA GLU A 140 1.50 -15.12 12.07
C GLU A 140 2.53 -16.27 11.89
N GLY A 141 3.73 -16.08 12.39
CA GLY A 141 4.78 -17.09 12.49
C GLY A 141 5.84 -17.03 11.39
N ASN A 142 7.05 -17.44 11.78
CA ASN A 142 8.25 -17.35 10.95
C ASN A 142 8.16 -18.11 9.61
N GLN A 143 7.36 -19.18 9.54
CA GLN A 143 7.16 -19.91 8.28
C GLN A 143 6.47 -19.03 7.22
N LYS A 144 5.40 -18.32 7.61
CA LYS A 144 4.70 -17.40 6.70
C LYS A 144 5.60 -16.25 6.28
N ILE A 145 6.43 -15.73 7.20
CA ILE A 145 7.36 -14.64 6.93
C ILE A 145 8.42 -15.08 5.91
N ARG A 146 9.03 -16.26 6.10
CA ARG A 146 9.98 -16.85 5.13
C ARG A 146 9.33 -17.01 3.75
N GLN A 147 8.10 -17.52 3.72
CA GLN A 147 7.35 -17.69 2.49
C GLN A 147 7.04 -16.37 1.82
N ALA A 148 6.69 -15.33 2.61
CA ALA A 148 6.47 -13.98 2.12
C ALA A 148 7.71 -13.39 1.46
N MET A 149 8.89 -13.52 2.11
CA MET A 149 10.16 -13.02 1.57
C MET A 149 10.51 -13.68 0.21
N LYS A 150 10.32 -14.99 0.10
CA LYS A 150 10.52 -15.71 -1.19
C LYS A 150 9.53 -15.22 -2.26
N GLY A 151 8.27 -14.98 -1.88
CA GLY A 151 7.25 -14.45 -2.79
C GLY A 151 7.54 -13.02 -3.28
N VAL A 152 8.03 -12.16 -2.39
CA VAL A 152 8.45 -10.80 -2.71
C VAL A 152 9.60 -10.81 -3.72
N LEU A 153 10.62 -11.65 -3.51
CA LEU A 153 11.73 -11.83 -4.45
C LEU A 153 11.25 -12.32 -5.81
N ALA A 154 10.40 -13.36 -5.86
CA ALA A 154 9.87 -13.88 -7.12
C ALA A 154 8.99 -12.86 -7.85
N LEU A 155 8.22 -12.04 -7.11
CA LEU A 155 7.41 -10.99 -7.71
C LEU A 155 8.26 -9.85 -8.26
N SER A 156 9.33 -9.46 -7.57
CA SER A 156 10.21 -8.36 -7.98
C SER A 156 10.87 -8.57 -9.34
N GLU A 157 11.02 -9.82 -9.77
CA GLU A 157 11.58 -10.15 -11.09
C GLU A 157 10.63 -9.82 -12.26
N HIS A 158 9.33 -9.65 -11.98
CA HIS A 158 8.28 -9.51 -12.99
C HIS A 158 7.47 -8.22 -12.90
N VAL A 159 7.78 -7.35 -11.95
CA VAL A 159 7.14 -6.03 -11.82
C VAL A 159 8.10 -4.90 -12.17
N ASP A 160 7.56 -3.78 -12.65
CA ASP A 160 8.33 -2.57 -12.93
C ASP A 160 8.66 -1.81 -11.63
N ALA A 161 7.70 -1.78 -10.70
CA ALA A 161 7.88 -1.20 -9.39
C ALA A 161 7.22 -2.08 -8.32
N LEU A 162 7.83 -2.18 -7.15
CA LEU A 162 7.36 -3.00 -6.04
C LEU A 162 7.30 -2.18 -4.76
N LEU A 163 6.08 -2.01 -4.22
CA LEU A 163 5.85 -1.45 -2.90
C LEU A 163 5.65 -2.58 -1.91
N VAL A 164 6.45 -2.60 -0.86
CA VAL A 164 6.37 -3.63 0.20
C VAL A 164 6.00 -2.97 1.53
N ILE A 165 4.86 -3.37 2.06
CA ILE A 165 4.30 -2.84 3.29
C ILE A 165 4.51 -3.86 4.41
N ASN A 166 5.12 -3.43 5.52
CA ASN A 166 5.28 -4.27 6.69
C ASN A 166 4.10 -4.12 7.65
N ASN A 167 3.27 -5.15 7.79
CA ASN A 167 2.12 -5.12 8.69
C ASN A 167 2.56 -4.97 10.16
N GLU A 168 3.75 -5.43 10.55
CA GLU A 168 4.25 -5.26 11.92
C GLU A 168 4.40 -3.79 12.31
N LYS A 169 4.76 -2.93 11.35
CA LYS A 169 4.81 -1.48 11.58
C LYS A 169 3.45 -0.88 11.93
N LEU A 170 2.37 -1.41 11.37
CA LEU A 170 1.02 -0.98 11.75
C LEU A 170 0.71 -1.30 13.22
N ARG A 171 1.19 -2.44 13.73
CA ARG A 171 1.04 -2.80 15.14
C ARG A 171 1.81 -1.87 16.07
N GLU A 172 2.98 -1.40 15.65
CA GLU A 172 3.78 -0.45 16.43
C GLU A 172 3.14 0.95 16.47
N ILE A 173 2.59 1.40 15.33
CA ILE A 173 1.94 2.71 15.23
C ILE A 173 0.59 2.73 15.95
N PHE A 174 -0.15 1.63 15.87
CA PHE A 174 -1.51 1.49 16.36
C PHE A 174 -1.65 0.30 17.32
N PRO A 175 -1.03 0.33 18.51
CA PRO A 175 -0.99 -0.81 19.44
C PRO A 175 -2.36 -1.20 19.99
N ASP A 176 -3.32 -0.26 20.00
CA ASP A 176 -4.66 -0.45 20.57
C ASP A 176 -5.67 -1.04 19.58
N LEU A 177 -5.27 -1.33 18.33
CA LEU A 177 -6.18 -1.92 17.36
C LEU A 177 -6.56 -3.36 17.71
N THR A 178 -7.83 -3.68 17.51
CA THR A 178 -8.25 -5.09 17.48
C THR A 178 -7.64 -5.80 16.29
N LEU A 179 -7.51 -7.13 16.34
CA LEU A 179 -6.96 -7.92 15.25
C LEU A 179 -7.67 -7.65 13.90
N SER A 180 -9.00 -7.56 13.93
CA SER A 180 -9.80 -7.23 12.74
C SER A 180 -9.46 -5.85 12.17
N ASN A 181 -9.35 -4.85 13.05
CA ASN A 181 -9.03 -3.49 12.65
C ASN A 181 -7.57 -3.35 12.16
N ALA A 182 -6.65 -4.17 12.68
CA ALA A 182 -5.26 -4.19 12.21
C ALA A 182 -5.16 -4.67 10.74
N PHE A 183 -5.91 -5.71 10.37
CA PHE A 183 -6.00 -6.14 8.98
C PHE A 183 -6.73 -5.12 8.09
N ALA A 184 -7.84 -4.54 8.57
CA ALA A 184 -8.51 -3.47 7.84
C ALA A 184 -7.58 -2.27 7.60
N LYS A 185 -6.71 -1.95 8.57
CA LYS A 185 -5.70 -0.90 8.42
C LYS A 185 -4.63 -1.24 7.38
N ALA A 186 -4.24 -2.51 7.28
CA ALA A 186 -3.35 -2.97 6.21
C ALA A 186 -4.03 -2.82 4.83
N ASP A 187 -5.32 -3.15 4.72
CA ASP A 187 -6.10 -2.95 3.49
C ASP A 187 -6.25 -1.46 3.15
N ASP A 188 -6.41 -0.56 4.14
CA ASP A 188 -6.39 0.89 3.95
C ASP A 188 -5.06 1.38 3.34
N VAL A 189 -3.92 0.87 3.83
CA VAL A 189 -2.60 1.26 3.31
C VAL A 189 -2.42 0.83 1.87
N LEU A 190 -2.80 -0.42 1.53
CA LEU A 190 -2.80 -0.91 0.15
C LEU A 190 -3.70 -0.06 -0.75
N THR A 191 -4.88 0.31 -0.25
CA THR A 191 -5.84 1.15 -0.95
C THR A 191 -5.27 2.54 -1.22
N ASN A 192 -4.72 3.19 -0.19
CA ASN A 192 -4.14 4.52 -0.31
C ASN A 192 -2.95 4.54 -1.28
N ALA A 193 -2.13 3.47 -1.29
CA ALA A 193 -1.03 3.34 -2.23
C ALA A 193 -1.53 3.22 -3.69
N ALA A 194 -2.47 2.33 -3.97
CA ALA A 194 -3.04 2.19 -5.31
C ALA A 194 -3.79 3.47 -5.74
N LYS A 195 -4.60 4.04 -4.84
CA LYS A 195 -5.37 5.25 -5.06
C LYS A 195 -4.49 6.45 -5.36
N GLY A 196 -3.46 6.68 -4.56
CA GLY A 196 -2.58 7.83 -4.72
C GLY A 196 -1.82 7.82 -6.06
N ILE A 197 -1.40 6.64 -6.56
CA ILE A 197 -0.77 6.54 -7.87
C ILE A 197 -1.81 6.72 -9.00
N ALA A 198 -2.98 6.12 -8.86
CA ALA A 198 -4.02 6.22 -9.88
C ALA A 198 -4.59 7.64 -9.99
N GLU A 199 -4.80 8.33 -8.87
CA GLU A 199 -5.27 9.73 -8.84
C GLU A 199 -4.34 10.67 -9.61
N ILE A 200 -3.03 10.46 -9.56
CA ILE A 200 -2.06 11.25 -10.32
C ILE A 200 -2.34 11.20 -11.83
N ILE A 201 -2.81 10.05 -12.32
CA ILE A 201 -3.08 9.82 -13.75
C ILE A 201 -4.50 10.25 -14.13
N THR A 202 -5.48 10.05 -13.22
CA THR A 202 -6.90 10.15 -13.54
C THR A 202 -7.50 11.52 -13.17
N VAL A 203 -6.93 12.21 -12.17
CA VAL A 203 -7.42 13.51 -11.73
C VAL A 203 -6.73 14.64 -12.50
N PRO A 204 -7.46 15.44 -13.27
CA PRO A 204 -6.86 16.56 -13.99
C PRO A 204 -6.25 17.57 -13.02
N GLY A 205 -4.98 17.91 -13.23
CA GLY A 205 -4.25 18.88 -12.42
C GLY A 205 -4.11 20.26 -13.10
N TYR A 206 -3.79 21.29 -12.32
CA TYR A 206 -3.35 22.58 -12.84
C TYR A 206 -1.96 22.47 -13.51
N ILE A 207 -1.06 21.72 -12.87
CA ILE A 207 0.16 21.19 -13.49
C ILE A 207 -0.08 19.70 -13.64
N ASN A 208 -0.44 19.30 -14.86
CA ASN A 208 -0.87 17.96 -15.11
C ASN A 208 0.31 17.02 -15.21
N THR A 209 0.22 15.90 -14.49
CA THR A 209 1.12 14.75 -14.63
C THR A 209 0.37 13.69 -15.43
N ASP A 210 0.92 13.28 -16.55
CA ASP A 210 0.26 12.32 -17.42
C ASP A 210 0.74 10.86 -17.19
N PHE A 211 0.14 9.93 -17.90
CA PHE A 211 0.54 8.52 -17.81
C PHE A 211 2.02 8.30 -18.20
N ALA A 212 2.56 9.09 -19.15
CA ALA A 212 3.94 8.93 -19.59
C ALA A 212 4.94 9.35 -18.50
N ASP A 213 4.59 10.36 -17.69
CA ASP A 213 5.37 10.79 -16.52
C ASP A 213 5.42 9.68 -15.47
N VAL A 214 4.25 9.14 -15.11
CA VAL A 214 4.15 8.03 -14.15
C VAL A 214 4.87 6.79 -14.69
N TYR A 215 4.72 6.48 -15.98
CA TYR A 215 5.44 5.41 -16.62
C TYR A 215 6.95 5.59 -16.50
N SER A 216 7.46 6.79 -16.76
CA SER A 216 8.92 7.06 -16.71
C SER A 216 9.50 6.86 -15.32
N ILE A 217 8.74 7.17 -14.27
CA ILE A 217 9.14 7.00 -12.88
C ILE A 217 9.09 5.54 -12.46
N LEU A 218 7.99 4.84 -12.76
CA LEU A 218 7.74 3.48 -12.28
C LEU A 218 8.42 2.39 -13.11
N HIS A 219 8.56 2.60 -14.43
CA HIS A 219 9.17 1.60 -15.32
C HIS A 219 10.62 1.33 -14.93
N LYS A 220 10.92 0.04 -14.64
CA LYS A 220 12.21 -0.42 -14.11
C LYS A 220 12.63 0.34 -12.85
N GLY A 221 11.64 0.69 -12.02
CA GLY A 221 11.84 1.41 -10.78
C GLY A 221 12.26 0.52 -9.61
N ASN A 222 12.29 -0.82 -9.78
CA ASN A 222 12.61 -1.80 -8.75
C ASN A 222 11.75 -1.61 -7.49
N VAL A 223 12.36 -1.37 -6.32
CA VAL A 223 11.60 -1.06 -5.10
C VAL A 223 11.18 0.40 -5.13
N ALA A 224 9.91 0.61 -4.86
CA ALA A 224 9.30 1.93 -4.76
C ALA A 224 8.85 2.19 -3.32
N ILE A 225 8.92 3.44 -2.94
CA ILE A 225 8.41 3.97 -1.69
C ILE A 225 7.34 4.99 -2.05
N MET A 226 6.20 4.92 -1.38
CA MET A 226 5.15 5.89 -1.56
C MET A 226 4.59 6.32 -0.22
N ASN A 227 4.43 7.63 -0.06
CA ASN A 227 3.82 8.23 1.11
C ASN A 227 2.98 9.44 0.76
N THR A 228 2.08 9.75 1.69
CA THR A 228 1.26 10.94 1.64
C THR A 228 1.41 11.70 2.95
N GLY A 229 1.70 13.00 2.86
CA GLY A 229 1.78 13.89 4.01
C GLY A 229 0.77 15.03 3.90
N TYR A 230 0.35 15.54 5.05
CA TYR A 230 -0.65 16.59 5.17
C TYR A 230 -0.12 17.72 6.06
N ALA A 231 -0.38 18.96 5.67
CA ALA A 231 -0.10 20.09 6.55
C ALA A 231 -0.98 21.30 6.24
N SER A 232 -1.05 22.23 7.20
CA SER A 232 -1.75 23.51 7.08
C SER A 232 -0.95 24.65 7.71
N GLY A 233 -1.33 25.88 7.42
CA GLY A 233 -0.72 27.08 7.98
C GLY A 233 0.59 27.48 7.30
N GLU A 234 1.49 28.17 8.04
CA GLU A 234 2.78 28.62 7.51
C GLU A 234 3.70 27.43 7.20
N ASN A 235 4.42 27.54 6.07
CA ASN A 235 5.34 26.50 5.57
C ASN A 235 4.65 25.13 5.38
N ARG A 236 3.35 25.15 4.98
CA ARG A 236 2.57 23.92 4.84
C ARG A 236 3.16 22.94 3.82
N ILE A 237 3.83 23.42 2.76
CA ILE A 237 4.48 22.55 1.77
C ILE A 237 5.65 21.78 2.41
N THR A 238 6.58 22.49 3.06
CA THR A 238 7.73 21.85 3.74
C THR A 238 7.26 20.86 4.80
N LYS A 239 6.28 21.24 5.63
CA LYS A 239 5.73 20.36 6.67
C LYS A 239 5.03 19.13 6.09
N ALA A 240 4.31 19.28 4.98
CA ALA A 240 3.66 18.13 4.33
C ALA A 240 4.69 17.18 3.68
N ILE A 241 5.79 17.72 3.13
CA ILE A 241 6.91 16.90 2.65
C ILE A 241 7.56 16.17 3.83
N GLU A 242 7.85 16.85 4.92
CA GLU A 242 8.40 16.25 6.14
C GLU A 242 7.48 15.17 6.72
N ASP A 243 6.18 15.40 6.75
CA ASP A 243 5.18 14.41 7.18
C ASP A 243 5.18 13.17 6.28
N ALA A 244 5.24 13.37 4.96
CA ALA A 244 5.36 12.27 3.99
C ALA A 244 6.66 11.47 4.19
N LEU A 245 7.78 12.13 4.45
CA LEU A 245 9.09 11.49 4.67
C LEU A 245 9.19 10.77 6.02
N ASN A 246 8.54 11.30 7.05
CA ASN A 246 8.56 10.76 8.41
C ASN A 246 7.52 9.68 8.66
N SER A 247 6.85 9.18 7.60
CA SER A 247 5.87 8.11 7.76
C SER A 247 6.51 6.85 8.38
N PRO A 248 6.01 6.37 9.51
CA PRO A 248 6.59 5.22 10.20
C PRO A 248 6.40 3.89 9.45
N LEU A 249 5.59 3.89 8.38
CA LEU A 249 5.45 2.75 7.47
C LEU A 249 6.69 2.53 6.61
N LEU A 250 7.55 3.55 6.52
CA LEU A 250 8.83 3.50 5.83
C LEU A 250 9.96 3.36 6.82
N LYS A 251 10.83 2.41 6.59
CA LYS A 251 12.06 2.28 7.37
C LYS A 251 13.19 3.15 6.86
N THR A 252 13.13 3.57 5.61
CA THR A 252 14.07 4.48 4.99
C THR A 252 13.39 5.83 4.79
N SER A 253 13.55 6.72 5.77
CA SER A 253 13.14 8.15 5.64
C SER A 253 14.03 8.93 4.67
N ASP A 254 14.91 8.25 3.96
CA ASP A 254 15.94 8.88 3.12
C ASP A 254 15.62 8.72 1.63
N VAL A 255 15.10 9.80 1.05
CA VAL A 255 14.82 9.87 -0.40
C VAL A 255 16.13 9.98 -1.21
N ARG A 256 17.28 10.28 -0.57
CA ARG A 256 18.57 10.44 -1.24
C ARG A 256 19.11 9.17 -1.90
N GLY A 257 18.51 8.00 -1.62
CA GLY A 257 18.81 6.75 -2.32
C GLY A 257 17.98 6.49 -3.55
N ALA A 258 16.98 7.33 -3.84
CA ALA A 258 16.11 7.18 -5.00
C ALA A 258 16.85 7.59 -6.29
N SER A 259 16.51 6.91 -7.39
CA SER A 259 16.94 7.33 -8.73
C SER A 259 15.93 8.28 -9.39
N LYS A 260 14.64 8.13 -9.03
CA LYS A 260 13.54 8.92 -9.59
C LYS A 260 12.53 9.25 -8.51
N VAL A 261 11.98 10.46 -8.53
CA VAL A 261 10.99 10.94 -7.57
C VAL A 261 9.84 11.60 -8.32
N LEU A 262 8.61 11.27 -7.93
CA LEU A 262 7.41 11.97 -8.37
C LEU A 262 6.74 12.57 -7.14
N LEU A 263 6.43 13.86 -7.26
CA LEU A 263 5.77 14.64 -6.22
C LEU A 263 4.46 15.17 -6.78
N ASN A 264 3.33 14.84 -6.18
CA ASN A 264 2.05 15.45 -6.54
C ASN A 264 1.46 16.19 -5.35
N LEU A 265 1.13 17.47 -5.59
CA LEU A 265 0.57 18.37 -4.60
C LEU A 265 -0.94 18.51 -4.82
N TYR A 266 -1.71 18.51 -3.75
CA TYR A 266 -3.13 18.78 -3.78
C TYR A 266 -3.46 19.93 -2.84
N CYS A 267 -4.29 20.86 -3.30
CA CYS A 267 -4.80 21.96 -2.51
C CYS A 267 -6.24 22.27 -2.93
N SER A 268 -6.99 22.99 -2.10
CA SER A 268 -8.32 23.43 -2.50
C SER A 268 -8.24 24.60 -3.50
N THR A 269 -9.30 24.79 -4.26
CA THR A 269 -9.43 25.93 -5.17
C THR A 269 -9.48 27.27 -4.44
N GLU A 270 -9.90 27.29 -3.18
CA GLU A 270 -9.93 28.50 -2.32
C GLU A 270 -8.57 28.82 -1.71
N HIS A 271 -7.75 27.80 -1.39
CA HIS A 271 -6.46 27.95 -0.72
C HIS A 271 -5.31 27.44 -1.61
N GLN A 272 -5.22 28.00 -2.82
CA GLN A 272 -4.22 27.62 -3.82
C GLN A 272 -2.77 27.82 -3.34
N ILE A 273 -1.85 27.09 -3.97
CA ILE A 273 -0.42 27.21 -3.71
C ILE A 273 0.07 28.58 -4.20
N LYS A 274 0.75 29.33 -3.33
CA LYS A 274 1.33 30.63 -3.64
C LYS A 274 2.71 30.49 -4.27
N MET A 275 3.14 31.48 -5.04
CA MET A 275 4.48 31.47 -5.66
C MET A 275 5.62 31.42 -4.63
N GLU A 276 5.42 31.94 -3.41
CA GLU A 276 6.38 31.81 -2.30
C GLU A 276 6.51 30.36 -1.84
N GLU A 277 5.41 29.57 -1.90
CA GLU A 277 5.38 28.17 -1.52
C GLU A 277 6.04 27.28 -2.58
N VAL A 278 6.07 27.70 -3.85
CA VAL A 278 6.78 26.98 -4.93
C VAL A 278 8.29 26.94 -4.67
N GLN A 279 8.84 27.97 -4.00
CA GLN A 279 10.25 27.94 -3.62
C GLN A 279 10.57 26.79 -2.67
N GLN A 280 9.65 26.44 -1.76
CA GLN A 280 9.83 25.29 -0.85
C GLN A 280 9.92 23.95 -1.60
N ILE A 281 9.20 23.82 -2.72
CA ILE A 281 9.28 22.65 -3.61
C ILE A 281 10.67 22.60 -4.27
N ASN A 282 11.16 23.76 -4.77
CA ASN A 282 12.48 23.83 -5.38
C ASN A 282 13.60 23.51 -4.38
N ASP A 283 13.48 23.99 -3.15
CA ASP A 283 14.44 23.72 -2.09
C ASP A 283 14.47 22.23 -1.73
N PHE A 284 13.30 21.59 -1.70
CA PHE A 284 13.21 20.13 -1.53
C PHE A 284 13.87 19.40 -2.71
N MET A 285 13.53 19.74 -3.96
CA MET A 285 14.13 19.11 -5.14
C MET A 285 15.67 19.22 -5.14
N ALA A 286 16.19 20.38 -4.77
CA ALA A 286 17.63 20.58 -4.63
C ALA A 286 18.25 19.71 -3.51
N SER A 287 17.50 19.39 -2.47
CA SER A 287 17.97 18.56 -1.34
C SER A 287 18.05 17.08 -1.66
N VAL A 288 17.26 16.60 -2.63
CA VAL A 288 17.18 15.17 -3.01
C VAL A 288 18.44 14.72 -3.74
N GLY A 289 19.06 15.58 -4.56
CA GLY A 289 20.32 15.33 -5.27
C GLY A 289 20.25 15.73 -6.75
N GLU A 290 21.41 16.09 -7.31
CA GLU A 290 21.50 16.56 -8.71
C GLU A 290 21.25 15.45 -9.74
N ASP A 291 21.53 14.18 -9.39
CA ASP A 291 21.38 13.03 -10.27
C ASP A 291 19.98 12.39 -10.25
N VAL A 292 19.07 12.91 -9.40
CA VAL A 292 17.72 12.35 -9.24
C VAL A 292 16.75 13.01 -10.22
N GLN A 293 16.07 12.18 -11.02
CA GLN A 293 14.99 12.67 -11.88
C GLN A 293 13.77 12.99 -11.02
N VAL A 294 13.38 14.28 -10.96
CA VAL A 294 12.18 14.71 -10.23
C VAL A 294 11.12 15.18 -11.21
N ILE A 295 9.91 14.61 -11.08
CA ILE A 295 8.69 15.06 -11.77
C ILE A 295 7.73 15.54 -10.70
N TRP A 296 7.05 16.68 -10.95
CA TRP A 296 6.05 17.16 -10.00
C TRP A 296 4.80 17.67 -10.71
N GLY A 297 3.67 17.54 -10.03
CA GLY A 297 2.37 17.99 -10.46
C GLY A 297 1.60 18.71 -9.35
N ALA A 298 0.52 19.40 -9.74
CA ALA A 298 -0.38 20.06 -8.80
C ALA A 298 -1.82 19.89 -9.24
N SER A 299 -2.68 19.39 -8.36
CA SER A 299 -4.08 19.11 -8.61
C SER A 299 -4.97 19.78 -7.55
N PHE A 300 -6.24 19.93 -7.84
CA PHE A 300 -7.20 20.49 -6.90
C PHE A 300 -7.99 19.38 -6.19
N ASP A 301 -8.19 19.58 -4.88
CA ASP A 301 -9.00 18.72 -4.03
C ASP A 301 -9.67 19.62 -2.97
N ASP A 302 -10.93 19.97 -3.21
CA ASP A 302 -11.65 20.93 -2.38
C ASP A 302 -12.03 20.38 -1.00
N GLU A 303 -11.93 19.05 -0.79
CA GLU A 303 -12.14 18.43 0.52
C GLU A 303 -11.02 18.78 1.51
N LEU A 304 -9.86 19.23 1.04
CA LEU A 304 -8.72 19.60 1.86
C LEU A 304 -8.90 20.94 2.61
N GLY A 305 -9.75 21.85 2.14
CA GLY A 305 -9.91 23.17 2.73
C GLY A 305 -8.58 23.94 2.79
N GLU A 306 -8.10 24.30 3.98
CA GLU A 306 -6.82 25.00 4.18
C GLU A 306 -5.60 24.09 4.10
N GLN A 307 -5.78 22.78 4.16
CA GLN A 307 -4.68 21.82 4.14
C GLN A 307 -4.12 21.67 2.73
N VAL A 308 -2.85 21.25 2.67
CA VAL A 308 -2.24 20.68 1.48
C VAL A 308 -1.99 19.19 1.72
N LYS A 309 -2.16 18.40 0.68
CA LYS A 309 -1.78 16.97 0.64
C LYS A 309 -0.65 16.82 -0.35
N ILE A 310 0.41 16.15 0.03
CA ILE A 310 1.54 15.85 -0.84
C ILE A 310 1.68 14.34 -0.93
N THR A 311 1.62 13.81 -2.14
CA THR A 311 1.93 12.42 -2.43
C THR A 311 3.32 12.35 -3.05
N LEU A 312 4.22 11.61 -2.41
CA LEU A 312 5.59 11.40 -2.84
C LEU A 312 5.78 9.95 -3.22
N ILE A 313 6.30 9.70 -4.43
CA ILE A 313 6.69 8.38 -4.91
C ILE A 313 8.17 8.45 -5.24
N ALA A 314 8.98 7.59 -4.63
CA ALA A 314 10.40 7.48 -4.88
C ALA A 314 10.74 6.06 -5.34
N THR A 315 11.52 5.90 -6.40
CA THR A 315 11.86 4.61 -7.01
C THR A 315 13.36 4.48 -7.26
N GLY A 316 13.80 3.27 -7.54
CA GLY A 316 15.20 2.97 -7.84
C GLY A 316 15.98 2.38 -6.67
N TYR A 317 15.29 1.99 -5.60
CA TYR A 317 15.92 1.28 -4.49
C TYR A 317 16.14 -0.19 -4.86
N ASP A 318 17.16 -0.79 -4.27
CA ASP A 318 17.43 -2.22 -4.44
C ASP A 318 16.49 -3.06 -3.55
N VAL A 319 16.15 -4.27 -3.97
CA VAL A 319 15.35 -5.20 -3.16
C VAL A 319 16.06 -5.52 -1.84
N SER A 320 17.40 -5.45 -1.81
CA SER A 320 18.19 -5.58 -0.58
C SER A 320 18.02 -4.42 0.42
N ASP A 321 17.44 -3.31 0.00
CA ASP A 321 17.13 -2.18 0.89
C ASP A 321 15.81 -2.41 1.67
N ILE A 322 15.00 -3.38 1.24
CA ILE A 322 13.85 -3.84 2.02
C ILE A 322 14.38 -4.49 3.30
N PRO A 323 13.97 -4.02 4.48
CA PRO A 323 14.42 -4.59 5.74
C PRO A 323 14.17 -6.10 5.81
N GLY A 324 15.19 -6.86 6.14
CA GLY A 324 15.14 -8.32 6.18
C GLY A 324 15.41 -9.04 4.86
N MET A 325 15.48 -8.32 3.75
CA MET A 325 16.08 -8.83 2.52
C MET A 325 17.60 -8.64 2.62
N ALA A 326 18.35 -9.65 3.02
CA ALA A 326 19.81 -9.58 3.05
C ALA A 326 20.30 -9.28 1.64
N LYS A 327 21.29 -8.36 1.53
CA LYS A 327 22.06 -8.22 0.28
C LYS A 327 22.52 -9.61 -0.11
N THR A 328 21.87 -10.20 -1.09
CA THR A 328 22.49 -11.24 -1.87
C THR A 328 23.64 -10.48 -2.55
N LYS A 329 24.79 -10.35 -1.84
CA LYS A 329 26.01 -10.04 -2.57
C LYS A 329 25.92 -11.00 -3.72
N GLU A 330 25.82 -10.48 -4.94
CA GLU A 330 26.26 -11.23 -6.10
C GLU A 330 27.53 -11.90 -5.60
N SER A 331 27.42 -13.16 -5.26
CA SER A 331 28.60 -13.98 -5.21
C SER A 331 29.05 -13.87 -6.66
N LYS A 332 29.95 -12.90 -6.95
CA LYS A 332 30.92 -13.15 -7.99
C LYS A 332 31.35 -14.54 -7.62
N GLU A 333 30.76 -15.50 -8.32
CA GLU A 333 31.08 -16.90 -8.19
C GLU A 333 32.58 -16.94 -8.09
N LYS A 334 33.09 -17.20 -6.89
CA LYS A 334 34.45 -17.71 -6.77
C LYS A 334 34.31 -19.08 -7.39
N THR A 335 34.38 -19.10 -8.71
CA THR A 335 34.58 -20.31 -9.47
C THR A 335 35.82 -20.94 -8.89
N VAL A 336 35.60 -21.90 -8.00
CA VAL A 336 36.70 -22.76 -7.54
C VAL A 336 37.00 -23.64 -8.72
N LYS A 337 37.98 -23.20 -9.51
CA LYS A 337 38.48 -23.97 -10.63
C LYS A 337 38.99 -25.31 -10.10
N LYS A 338 38.24 -26.36 -10.30
CA LYS A 338 38.75 -27.71 -10.12
C LYS A 338 39.41 -28.12 -11.42
N PRO A 339 40.70 -28.44 -11.41
CA PRO A 339 41.39 -28.92 -12.62
C PRO A 339 40.85 -30.29 -13.00
N ILE A 340 40.28 -30.39 -14.19
CA ILE A 340 39.94 -31.68 -14.80
C ILE A 340 41.22 -32.16 -15.53
N ARG A 341 41.74 -33.29 -15.13
CA ARG A 341 42.87 -33.94 -15.80
C ARG A 341 42.35 -34.75 -16.96
N THR A 342 42.51 -34.31 -18.17
CA THR A 342 42.32 -35.09 -19.39
C THR A 342 43.68 -35.46 -19.95
N VAL A 343 43.84 -36.74 -20.30
CA VAL A 343 45.07 -37.24 -20.93
C VAL A 343 44.78 -37.32 -22.45
N SER A 344 45.58 -36.64 -23.27
CA SER A 344 45.53 -36.78 -24.71
C SER A 344 46.06 -38.13 -25.15
N LEU A 345 45.69 -38.56 -26.40
CA LEU A 345 46.16 -39.84 -26.99
C LEU A 345 47.67 -39.88 -27.16
N ASP A 346 48.37 -38.76 -27.09
CA ASP A 346 49.83 -38.65 -27.19
C ASP A 346 50.56 -38.56 -25.84
N GLY A 347 49.82 -38.74 -24.72
CA GLY A 347 50.37 -38.80 -23.38
C GLY A 347 50.69 -37.48 -22.70
N GLU A 348 50.29 -36.34 -23.25
CA GLU A 348 50.42 -35.01 -22.64
C GLU A 348 49.18 -34.70 -21.78
N GLU A 349 49.39 -34.26 -20.53
CA GLU A 349 48.32 -33.83 -19.65
C GLU A 349 47.87 -32.44 -20.05
N ILE A 350 46.58 -32.31 -20.52
CA ILE A 350 45.93 -31.04 -20.73
C ILE A 350 45.04 -30.75 -19.56
N ILE A 351 45.27 -29.64 -18.86
CA ILE A 351 44.45 -29.16 -17.76
C ILE A 351 43.48 -28.12 -18.31
N GLU A 352 42.22 -28.51 -18.54
CA GLU A 352 41.16 -27.56 -18.87
C GLU A 352 40.33 -27.20 -17.62
N GLU A 353 40.19 -25.93 -17.34
CA GLU A 353 39.38 -25.41 -16.25
C GLU A 353 37.95 -25.12 -16.76
N THR A 354 36.99 -25.99 -16.46
CA THR A 354 35.56 -25.72 -16.72
C THR A 354 34.86 -25.24 -15.46
N PRO A 355 34.05 -24.18 -15.52
CA PRO A 355 33.27 -23.71 -14.38
C PRO A 355 32.06 -24.63 -14.18
N GLU A 356 31.97 -25.35 -13.04
CA GLU A 356 30.72 -25.95 -12.60
C GLU A 356 30.01 -25.05 -11.58
N PRO A 357 28.70 -24.86 -11.69
CA PRO A 357 27.92 -24.10 -10.70
C PRO A 357 27.90 -24.93 -9.39
N VAL A 358 28.40 -24.32 -8.30
CA VAL A 358 28.29 -24.92 -6.96
C VAL A 358 26.86 -24.65 -6.46
N ALA A 359 26.03 -25.69 -6.39
CA ALA A 359 24.73 -25.60 -5.72
C ALA A 359 24.94 -25.24 -4.23
N VAL A 360 24.36 -24.14 -3.80
CA VAL A 360 24.32 -23.76 -2.38
C VAL A 360 23.41 -24.75 -1.68
N SER A 361 23.89 -25.34 -0.57
CA SER A 361 23.09 -26.33 0.17
C SER A 361 21.87 -25.65 0.80
N ASP A 362 20.72 -26.33 0.81
CA ASP A 362 19.45 -25.87 1.40
C ASP A 362 19.62 -25.34 2.83
N ASP A 363 20.54 -25.89 3.62
CA ASP A 363 20.83 -25.43 4.98
C ASP A 363 21.50 -24.05 5.02
N GLN A 364 22.35 -23.72 4.06
CA GLN A 364 22.98 -22.40 4.00
C GLN A 364 21.99 -21.30 3.53
N GLU A 365 21.07 -21.63 2.67
CA GLU A 365 20.00 -20.75 2.26
C GLU A 365 19.03 -20.47 3.42
N LYS A 366 18.71 -21.51 4.19
CA LYS A 366 17.86 -21.42 5.37
C LYS A 366 18.47 -20.55 6.46
N ASP A 367 19.76 -20.74 6.79
CA ASP A 367 20.50 -19.94 7.77
C ASP A 367 20.59 -18.45 7.36
N ARG A 368 20.78 -18.17 6.07
CA ARG A 368 20.80 -16.82 5.52
C ARG A 368 19.43 -16.15 5.66
N LEU A 369 18.37 -16.89 5.33
CA LEU A 369 17.00 -16.40 5.42
C LEU A 369 16.57 -16.17 6.88
N GLU A 370 17.00 -17.03 7.83
CA GLU A 370 16.75 -16.84 9.26
C GLU A 370 17.43 -15.57 9.80
N LYS A 371 18.68 -15.34 9.46
CA LYS A 371 19.38 -14.10 9.81
C LYS A 371 18.75 -12.87 9.19
N SER A 372 18.20 -12.97 7.98
CA SER A 372 17.48 -11.90 7.33
C SER A 372 16.16 -11.57 8.02
N ILE A 373 15.43 -12.59 8.47
CA ILE A 373 14.19 -12.43 9.23
C ILE A 373 14.48 -11.79 10.59
N GLU A 374 15.50 -12.29 11.32
CA GLU A 374 15.92 -11.68 12.58
C GLU A 374 16.33 -10.23 12.39
N ALA A 375 17.07 -9.90 11.32
CA ALA A 375 17.45 -8.53 11.01
C ALA A 375 16.23 -7.66 10.64
N TYR A 376 15.21 -8.21 9.96
CA TYR A 376 13.98 -7.51 9.59
C TYR A 376 13.19 -7.07 10.82
N TYR A 377 13.00 -7.98 11.80
CA TYR A 377 12.27 -7.70 13.03
C TYR A 377 13.15 -7.13 14.16
N ALA A 378 14.47 -7.34 14.15
CA ALA A 378 15.39 -6.78 15.15
C ALA A 378 15.81 -5.34 14.83
N ALA A 379 15.81 -4.98 13.58
CA ALA A 379 16.08 -3.59 13.19
C ALA A 379 14.96 -2.64 13.65
N ASP A 380 13.84 -3.18 14.13
CA ASP A 380 12.73 -2.44 14.74
C ASP A 380 12.91 -2.26 16.27
N LYS A 381 13.87 -2.94 16.88
CA LYS A 381 14.33 -2.62 18.22
C LYS A 381 15.46 -1.60 18.07
N GLU A 382 15.15 -0.31 18.26
CA GLU A 382 16.22 0.67 18.46
C GLU A 382 17.18 0.12 19.52
N PRO A 383 18.52 0.18 19.32
CA PRO A 383 19.43 -0.04 20.42
C PRO A 383 19.03 1.00 21.49
N GLU A 384 18.76 0.52 22.73
CA GLU A 384 18.70 1.41 23.87
C GLU A 384 19.97 2.28 23.80
N LYS A 385 19.84 3.49 23.28
CA LYS A 385 20.89 4.48 23.41
C LYS A 385 20.99 4.73 24.89
N ASP A 386 22.13 4.36 25.47
CA ASP A 386 22.58 4.93 26.72
C ASP A 386 22.39 6.43 26.64
N THR A 387 21.27 6.89 27.13
CA THR A 387 20.93 8.32 27.19
C THR A 387 21.83 8.88 28.26
N PRO A 388 22.74 9.83 27.96
CA PRO A 388 23.48 10.51 29.00
C PRO A 388 22.45 11.12 29.98
N ALA A 389 22.69 11.03 31.27
CA ALA A 389 21.81 11.50 32.34
C ALA A 389 21.29 12.95 32.17
N ALA A 390 21.91 13.75 31.31
CA ALA A 390 21.48 15.11 30.93
C ALA A 390 20.19 15.18 30.07
N ALA A 391 19.77 14.11 29.39
CA ALA A 391 18.55 14.11 28.55
C ALA A 391 17.28 13.83 29.35
N VAL A 392 17.40 13.16 30.50
CA VAL A 392 16.26 12.83 31.37
C VAL A 392 15.71 14.09 32.06
N ASP A 393 16.57 15.06 32.40
CA ASP A 393 16.16 16.33 33.00
C ASP A 393 15.36 17.21 32.03
N SER A 394 15.61 17.10 30.72
CA SER A 394 14.88 17.86 29.70
C SER A 394 13.45 17.36 29.49
N ILE A 395 13.25 16.04 29.57
CA ILE A 395 11.92 15.43 29.43
C ILE A 395 11.09 15.67 30.70
N SER A 396 11.73 15.60 31.88
CA SER A 396 11.08 15.90 33.15
C SER A 396 10.63 17.36 33.25
N SER A 397 11.42 18.29 32.73
CA SER A 397 11.08 19.72 32.65
C SER A 397 9.97 20.02 31.66
N LEU A 398 9.89 19.29 30.53
CA LEU A 398 8.80 19.38 29.55
C LEU A 398 7.49 18.81 30.08
N LEU A 399 7.55 17.70 30.83
CA LEU A 399 6.38 17.11 31.49
C LEU A 399 5.86 18.00 32.61
N ALA A 400 6.75 18.61 33.42
CA ALA A 400 6.39 19.57 34.46
C ALA A 400 5.78 20.85 33.87
N ALA A 401 6.30 21.36 32.73
CA ALA A 401 5.72 22.48 32.01
C ALA A 401 4.32 22.17 31.47
N ARG A 402 4.09 20.94 31.00
CA ARG A 402 2.79 20.49 30.53
C ARG A 402 1.76 20.32 31.65
N GLN A 403 2.20 19.89 32.85
CA GLN A 403 1.34 19.84 34.03
C GLN A 403 0.99 21.24 34.53
N HIS A 404 1.91 22.20 34.49
CA HIS A 404 1.64 23.59 34.88
C HIS A 404 0.67 24.30 33.90
N ILE A 405 0.70 23.96 32.60
CA ILE A 405 -0.25 24.47 31.61
C ILE A 405 -1.65 23.86 31.85
N SER A 406 -1.73 22.57 32.21
CA SER A 406 -3.00 21.92 32.57
C SER A 406 -3.60 22.49 33.86
N GLN A 407 -2.78 22.79 34.89
CA GLN A 407 -3.25 23.40 36.13
C GLN A 407 -3.67 24.86 35.95
N LYS A 408 -2.96 25.64 35.10
CA LYS A 408 -3.37 27.01 34.80
C LYS A 408 -4.70 27.09 34.04
N ASN A 409 -5.02 26.09 33.23
CA ASN A 409 -6.31 26.01 32.56
C ASN A 409 -7.44 25.51 33.48
N LEU A 410 -7.13 24.87 34.61
CA LEU A 410 -8.12 24.55 35.64
C LEU A 410 -8.44 25.75 36.52
N ASP A 411 -7.45 26.58 36.89
CA ASP A 411 -7.63 27.74 37.77
C ASP A 411 -8.37 28.91 37.14
N VAL A 412 -8.46 28.97 35.80
CA VAL A 412 -9.24 30.00 35.08
C VAL A 412 -10.74 29.66 34.98
N LYS A 413 -11.13 28.39 35.27
CA LYS A 413 -12.56 27.96 35.22
C LYS A 413 -13.31 28.06 36.54
N THR A 414 -12.70 28.61 37.62
CA THR A 414 -13.33 28.65 38.94
C THR A 414 -13.74 30.08 39.39
N GLN A 415 -14.11 30.95 38.49
CA GLN A 415 -14.78 32.21 38.88
C GLN A 415 -15.91 32.53 37.88
N GLN A 416 -17.07 32.12 38.21
CA GLN A 416 -18.43 32.69 38.23
C GLN A 416 -19.48 31.64 37.85
N PRO A 417 -20.56 31.47 38.64
CA PRO A 417 -21.68 30.64 38.25
C PRO A 417 -22.63 31.46 37.39
N VAL A 418 -22.59 31.23 36.08
CA VAL A 418 -23.68 31.63 35.20
C VAL A 418 -24.62 30.43 35.12
N SER A 419 -25.85 30.65 35.62
CA SER A 419 -26.97 29.74 35.50
C SER A 419 -27.16 29.35 34.01
N GLN A 420 -26.78 28.16 33.64
CA GLN A 420 -27.21 27.52 32.40
C GLN A 420 -28.42 26.64 32.74
N GLU A 421 -29.58 27.10 32.27
CA GLU A 421 -30.73 26.23 32.04
C GLU A 421 -30.26 25.11 31.08
N GLU A 422 -30.20 23.87 31.62
CA GLU A 422 -30.07 22.67 30.81
C GLU A 422 -31.35 22.55 29.97
N SER A 423 -31.31 23.03 28.73
CA SER A 423 -32.28 22.60 27.72
C SER A 423 -32.03 21.12 27.46
N GLN A 424 -32.88 20.27 27.99
CA GLN A 424 -32.97 18.85 27.62
C GLN A 424 -33.23 18.81 26.11
N GLU A 425 -32.25 18.42 25.35
CA GLU A 425 -32.41 18.20 23.90
C GLU A 425 -33.32 16.99 23.68
N GLU A 426 -34.56 17.27 23.29
CA GLU A 426 -35.59 16.26 23.00
C GLU A 426 -35.20 15.48 21.74
N ILE A 427 -34.80 14.21 21.93
CA ILE A 427 -34.55 13.27 20.81
C ILE A 427 -35.89 12.70 20.37
N VAL A 428 -36.29 12.93 19.13
CA VAL A 428 -37.52 12.37 18.55
C VAL A 428 -37.28 10.93 18.18
N THR A 429 -37.98 9.99 18.84
CA THR A 429 -37.98 8.57 18.52
C THR A 429 -39.27 8.23 17.75
N VAL A 430 -39.16 7.62 16.57
CA VAL A 430 -40.27 7.20 15.74
C VAL A 430 -40.27 5.67 15.71
N ASP A 431 -41.32 5.03 16.20
CA ASP A 431 -41.50 3.58 16.13
C ASP A 431 -42.30 3.19 14.85
N LEU A 432 -42.17 1.95 14.42
CA LEU A 432 -42.88 1.45 13.22
C LEU A 432 -44.42 1.54 13.30
N GLU A 433 -44.96 1.54 14.54
CA GLU A 433 -46.38 1.71 14.80
C GLU A 433 -46.88 3.15 14.68
N ASP A 434 -45.96 4.13 14.62
CA ASP A 434 -46.25 5.55 14.53
C ASP A 434 -46.21 6.08 13.09
N LEU A 435 -45.96 5.21 12.11
CA LEU A 435 -45.85 5.59 10.69
C LEU A 435 -47.20 6.05 10.06
N ASP A 436 -48.32 5.77 10.70
CA ASP A 436 -49.65 6.23 10.27
C ASP A 436 -50.10 7.53 11.00
N ASN A 437 -49.26 8.10 11.87
CA ASN A 437 -49.58 9.30 12.61
C ASN A 437 -48.92 10.55 11.96
N GLU A 438 -49.73 11.31 11.25
CA GLU A 438 -49.27 12.48 10.48
C GLU A 438 -48.57 13.55 11.35
N GLU A 439 -48.90 13.69 12.65
CA GLU A 439 -48.28 14.66 13.54
C GLU A 439 -46.83 14.24 13.94
N ILE A 440 -46.62 12.94 14.17
CA ILE A 440 -45.31 12.37 14.51
C ILE A 440 -44.38 12.42 13.30
N ILE A 441 -44.90 12.12 12.11
CA ILE A 441 -44.17 12.19 10.85
C ILE A 441 -43.72 13.62 10.58
N LYS A 442 -44.62 14.58 10.72
CA LYS A 442 -44.32 16.02 10.51
C LYS A 442 -43.27 16.55 11.51
N LYS A 443 -43.35 16.15 12.79
CA LYS A 443 -42.36 16.51 13.80
C LYS A 443 -41.01 15.84 13.50
N ALA A 444 -40.98 14.63 12.96
CA ALA A 444 -39.77 13.96 12.52
C ALA A 444 -39.15 14.64 11.27
N GLU A 445 -39.97 15.07 10.31
CA GLU A 445 -39.47 15.78 9.12
C GLU A 445 -38.84 17.13 9.44
N GLU A 446 -39.39 17.85 10.40
CA GLU A 446 -38.87 19.15 10.87
C GLU A 446 -37.61 19.00 11.77
N THR A 447 -37.29 17.77 12.23
CA THR A 447 -36.16 17.50 13.10
C THR A 447 -34.91 17.13 12.26
N PRO A 448 -33.71 17.70 12.54
CA PRO A 448 -32.48 17.33 11.83
C PRO A 448 -32.18 15.82 11.90
N ALA A 449 -31.67 15.23 10.82
CA ALA A 449 -31.49 13.78 10.67
C ALA A 449 -30.68 13.14 11.80
N TRP A 450 -29.71 13.84 12.40
CA TRP A 450 -28.86 13.34 13.50
C TRP A 450 -29.58 13.28 14.87
N LYS A 451 -30.74 13.94 15.00
CA LYS A 451 -31.61 13.87 16.19
C LYS A 451 -32.74 12.84 16.06
N ARG A 452 -32.85 12.13 14.93
CA ARG A 452 -33.88 11.09 14.70
C ARG A 452 -33.37 9.73 15.09
N ARG A 453 -34.14 8.96 15.84
CA ARG A 453 -33.88 7.53 16.09
C ARG A 453 -35.09 6.71 15.65
N PHE A 454 -34.83 5.66 14.84
CA PHE A 454 -35.82 4.66 14.47
C PHE A 454 -35.63 3.45 15.39
N GLY A 455 -36.63 3.10 16.19
CA GLY A 455 -36.60 1.98 17.10
C GLY A 455 -37.27 0.75 16.51
N LEU A 456 -36.55 -0.39 16.44
CA LEU A 456 -37.14 -1.71 16.25
C LEU A 456 -37.29 -2.33 17.65
N LYS A 457 -38.52 -2.41 18.21
CA LYS A 457 -38.79 -3.28 19.34
C LYS A 457 -38.74 -4.73 18.86
N GLN A 458 -37.69 -5.46 19.25
CA GLN A 458 -37.72 -6.93 19.20
C GLN A 458 -38.72 -7.42 20.23
N ARG A 459 -39.68 -8.21 19.74
CA ARG A 459 -40.52 -9.09 20.58
C ARG A 459 -39.76 -10.35 20.93
#